data_31142ceff4d4c7bb996c85c2166e86f7
#
_entry.id   31142ceff4d4c7bb996c85c2166e86f7
#
_cell.length_a   1.000
_cell.length_b   1.000
_cell.length_c   1.000
_cell.angle_alpha   90.00
_cell.angle_beta   90.00
_cell.angle_gamma   90.00
#
_symmetry.space_group_name_H-M   'P 1'
#
loop_
_entity.id
_entity.type
_entity.pdbx_description
1 polymer ?
#
loop_
_entity_poly.entity_id
_entity_poly.type
_entity_poly.pdbx_seq_one_letter_code
_entity_poly.pdbx_strand_id
1 'polypeptide(L)'
;DIGPYAPSITALTRPLLELWVRRIGADLVVLNERRFPAWPVCYEKLQIHERARERGDDWSVYLDADALVHPDTPDFTRFIPRDTVLHYDADVAAVRWDYDAYFQRDGRHIGSGNWLAVASAWCLDLWRPLDDLTLEEATARIHPVAFERRVGITPEHLLDDYVLSRNIARFGLKFTTVKRVQEQTGCVGEFFRHDYLLTEDEKVEVLTKTLIDWKLA
;
A
#
# COMPACT_ATOMS: atom_id res chain seq x y z
N ASP A 1 0.47 7.30 -10.31
CA ASP A 1 -0.68 7.61 -11.16
C ASP A 1 -0.36 7.18 -12.59
N ILE A 2 -0.84 6.00 -12.96
CA ILE A 2 -0.57 5.43 -14.28
C ILE A 2 -1.71 5.81 -15.22
N GLY A 3 -1.51 6.89 -15.95
CA GLY A 3 -2.53 7.53 -16.78
C GLY A 3 -3.32 8.58 -16.01
N PRO A 4 -4.35 9.17 -16.60
CA PRO A 4 -5.20 10.15 -15.92
C PRO A 4 -6.17 9.42 -14.97
N TYR A 5 -5.63 8.85 -13.88
CA TYR A 5 -6.46 8.26 -12.83
C TYR A 5 -7.21 9.37 -12.11
N ALA A 6 -8.54 9.35 -12.25
CA ALA A 6 -9.46 10.19 -11.51
C ALA A 6 -8.91 11.60 -11.15
N PRO A 7 -8.79 12.54 -12.11
CA PRO A 7 -8.22 13.86 -11.88
C PRO A 7 -8.89 14.61 -10.72
N SER A 8 -10.17 14.38 -10.50
CA SER A 8 -10.95 14.94 -9.39
C SER A 8 -10.45 14.47 -8.03
N ILE A 9 -10.09 13.20 -7.90
CA ILE A 9 -9.54 12.62 -6.66
C ILE A 9 -8.12 13.14 -6.44
N THR A 10 -7.26 13.06 -7.47
CA THR A 10 -5.86 13.50 -7.34
C THR A 10 -5.73 15.00 -7.08
N ALA A 11 -6.70 15.81 -7.52
CA ALA A 11 -6.76 17.23 -7.17
C ALA A 11 -6.95 17.47 -5.66
N LEU A 12 -7.58 16.54 -4.95
CA LEU A 12 -7.75 16.61 -3.49
C LEU A 12 -6.57 16.01 -2.72
N THR A 13 -6.05 14.87 -3.17
CA THR A 13 -5.06 14.10 -2.42
C THR A 13 -3.63 14.62 -2.60
N ARG A 14 -3.25 14.96 -3.82
CA ARG A 14 -1.89 15.33 -4.17
C ARG A 14 -1.34 16.56 -3.44
N PRO A 15 -2.07 17.68 -3.28
CA PRO A 15 -1.55 18.84 -2.58
C PRO A 15 -1.13 18.54 -1.13
N LEU A 16 -1.91 17.72 -0.42
CA LEU A 16 -1.61 17.33 0.95
C LEU A 16 -0.44 16.34 1.01
N LEU A 17 -0.37 15.41 0.08
CA LEU A 17 0.77 14.51 -0.06
C LEU A 17 2.07 15.30 -0.28
N GLU A 18 2.07 16.30 -1.17
CA GLU A 18 3.23 17.17 -1.42
C GLU A 18 3.62 18.00 -0.19
N LEU A 19 2.64 18.45 0.60
CA LEU A 19 2.91 19.14 1.87
C LEU A 19 3.58 18.21 2.87
N TRP A 20 3.04 17.01 3.05
CA TRP A 20 3.62 16.00 3.93
C TRP A 20 5.04 15.60 3.52
N VAL A 21 5.24 15.29 2.24
CA VAL A 21 6.55 14.91 1.68
C VAL A 21 7.61 15.99 1.94
N ARG A 22 7.28 17.26 1.68
CA ARG A 22 8.18 18.40 2.01
C ARG A 22 8.50 18.49 3.49
N ARG A 23 7.49 18.27 4.35
CA ARG A 23 7.65 18.35 5.80
C ARG A 23 8.59 17.29 6.36
N ILE A 24 8.53 16.07 5.83
CA ILE A 24 9.41 14.98 6.26
C ILE A 24 10.77 14.97 5.55
N GLY A 25 10.96 15.87 4.57
CA GLY A 25 12.21 15.98 3.82
C GLY A 25 12.44 14.83 2.84
N ALA A 26 11.36 14.28 2.27
CA ALA A 26 11.41 13.21 1.28
C ALA A 26 11.21 13.73 -0.15
N ASP A 27 11.52 12.88 -1.13
CA ASP A 27 11.24 13.11 -2.54
C ASP A 27 9.92 12.42 -2.94
N LEU A 28 9.06 13.12 -3.68
CA LEU A 28 7.88 12.53 -4.28
C LEU A 28 8.20 11.95 -5.66
N VAL A 29 8.00 10.65 -5.81
CA VAL A 29 8.12 9.95 -7.10
C VAL A 29 6.73 9.48 -7.53
N VAL A 30 6.28 9.93 -8.69
CA VAL A 30 5.00 9.50 -9.27
C VAL A 30 5.24 8.34 -10.24
N LEU A 31 4.59 7.21 -9.99
CA LEU A 31 4.60 6.07 -10.90
C LEU A 31 3.59 6.34 -12.04
N ASN A 32 4.07 6.73 -13.20
CA ASN A 32 3.27 7.09 -14.38
C ASN A 32 3.57 6.25 -15.62
N GLU A 33 4.41 5.24 -15.47
CA GLU A 33 4.82 4.33 -16.54
C GLU A 33 4.47 2.89 -16.20
N ARG A 34 4.10 2.11 -17.22
CA ARG A 34 3.88 0.68 -17.11
C ARG A 34 5.20 -0.08 -17.33
N ARG A 35 5.78 -0.62 -16.24
CA ARG A 35 6.93 -1.55 -16.33
C ARG A 35 6.51 -3.01 -16.45
N PHE A 36 5.31 -3.33 -16.01
CA PHE A 36 4.74 -4.68 -16.04
C PHE A 36 3.45 -4.73 -16.87
N PRO A 37 3.49 -4.43 -18.20
CA PRO A 37 2.26 -4.26 -19.00
C PRO A 37 1.43 -5.55 -19.13
N ALA A 38 2.03 -6.73 -18.89
CA ALA A 38 1.32 -8.00 -18.86
C ALA A 38 0.58 -8.28 -17.54
N TRP A 39 0.76 -7.43 -16.52
CA TRP A 39 0.17 -7.56 -15.20
C TRP A 39 -0.90 -6.47 -14.97
N PRO A 40 -1.85 -6.67 -14.03
CA PRO A 40 -2.79 -5.62 -13.63
C PRO A 40 -2.09 -4.34 -13.17
N VAL A 41 -2.80 -3.19 -13.24
CA VAL A 41 -2.24 -1.88 -12.87
C VAL A 41 -1.74 -1.85 -11.42
N CYS A 42 -2.44 -2.49 -10.48
CA CYS A 42 -2.03 -2.58 -9.09
C CYS A 42 -0.65 -3.20 -8.89
N TYR A 43 -0.22 -4.06 -9.82
CA TYR A 43 1.10 -4.68 -9.79
C TYR A 43 2.26 -3.70 -10.03
N GLU A 44 1.98 -2.55 -10.63
CA GLU A 44 3.01 -1.55 -10.96
C GLU A 44 3.70 -0.96 -9.72
N LYS A 45 3.11 -1.03 -8.54
CA LYS A 45 3.79 -0.62 -7.30
C LYS A 45 5.09 -1.43 -7.03
N LEU A 46 5.21 -2.60 -7.59
CA LEU A 46 6.42 -3.43 -7.47
C LEU A 46 7.64 -2.84 -8.18
N GLN A 47 7.46 -1.82 -9.05
CA GLN A 47 8.59 -1.04 -9.59
C GLN A 47 9.46 -0.43 -8.50
N ILE A 48 8.93 -0.22 -7.31
CA ILE A 48 9.66 0.37 -6.17
C ILE A 48 10.91 -0.44 -5.88
N HIS A 49 10.85 -1.77 -6.03
CA HIS A 49 12.00 -2.64 -5.78
C HIS A 49 13.25 -2.24 -6.58
N GLU A 50 13.10 -1.93 -7.87
CA GLU A 50 14.23 -1.51 -8.70
C GLU A 50 14.51 -0.02 -8.57
N ARG A 51 13.46 0.81 -8.60
CA ARG A 51 13.61 2.28 -8.52
C ARG A 51 14.31 2.74 -7.24
N ALA A 52 13.98 2.16 -6.10
CA ALA A 52 14.64 2.48 -4.84
C ALA A 52 16.13 2.08 -4.85
N ARG A 53 16.46 0.96 -5.47
CA ARG A 53 17.87 0.53 -5.64
C ARG A 53 18.64 1.44 -6.58
N GLU A 54 18.06 1.82 -7.71
CA GLU A 54 18.66 2.72 -8.69
C GLU A 54 18.93 4.12 -8.09
N ARG A 55 18.04 4.59 -7.23
CA ARG A 55 18.15 5.89 -6.55
C ARG A 55 19.06 5.85 -5.32
N GLY A 56 19.27 4.67 -4.75
CA GLY A 56 19.97 4.50 -3.47
C GLY A 56 19.16 5.01 -2.28
N ASP A 57 17.84 4.90 -2.35
CA ASP A 57 16.95 5.39 -1.30
C ASP A 57 17.12 4.59 0.01
N ASP A 58 17.29 5.28 1.12
CA ASP A 58 17.37 4.66 2.46
C ASP A 58 16.02 4.07 2.90
N TRP A 59 14.94 4.76 2.53
CA TRP A 59 13.56 4.38 2.82
C TRP A 59 12.68 4.65 1.61
N SER A 60 11.70 3.79 1.41
CA SER A 60 10.66 3.95 0.40
C SER A 60 9.30 3.85 1.06
N VAL A 61 8.42 4.79 0.72
CA VAL A 61 7.02 4.82 1.14
C VAL A 61 6.17 4.71 -0.10
N TYR A 62 5.32 3.71 -0.15
CA TYR A 62 4.26 3.62 -1.16
C TYR A 62 2.96 4.18 -0.59
N LEU A 63 2.23 4.88 -1.43
CA LEU A 63 0.88 5.37 -1.13
C LEU A 63 0.05 5.34 -2.42
N ASP A 64 -1.18 4.85 -2.35
CA ASP A 64 -2.11 4.92 -3.47
C ASP A 64 -2.49 6.39 -3.76
N ALA A 65 -2.71 6.71 -5.03
CA ALA A 65 -2.98 8.09 -5.47
C ALA A 65 -4.29 8.67 -4.94
N ASP A 66 -5.21 7.81 -4.51
CA ASP A 66 -6.50 8.17 -3.92
C ASP A 66 -6.48 8.18 -2.37
N ALA A 67 -5.33 8.00 -1.78
CA ALA A 67 -5.18 8.13 -0.34
C ALA A 67 -4.93 9.59 0.06
N LEU A 68 -5.75 10.08 0.99
CA LEU A 68 -5.57 11.39 1.61
C LEU A 68 -4.62 11.27 2.80
N VAL A 69 -3.65 12.18 2.89
CA VAL A 69 -2.67 12.23 3.98
C VAL A 69 -2.80 13.53 4.73
N HIS A 70 -2.99 13.47 6.05
CA HIS A 70 -2.97 14.67 6.87
C HIS A 70 -1.56 15.29 6.86
N PRO A 71 -1.39 16.61 6.68
CA PRO A 71 -0.06 17.23 6.66
C PRO A 71 0.75 16.99 7.93
N ASP A 72 0.08 16.78 9.06
CA ASP A 72 0.73 16.49 10.34
C ASP A 72 1.06 15.02 10.58
N THR A 73 0.86 14.16 9.57
CA THR A 73 1.28 12.77 9.63
C THR A 73 2.75 12.67 10.01
N PRO A 74 3.10 11.91 11.06
CA PRO A 74 4.49 11.76 11.46
C PRO A 74 5.32 11.03 10.38
N ASP A 75 6.62 11.27 10.41
CA ASP A 75 7.56 10.48 9.64
C ASP A 75 7.71 9.09 10.28
N PHE A 76 7.01 8.09 9.74
CA PHE A 76 7.01 6.74 10.28
C PHE A 76 8.38 6.05 10.25
N THR A 77 9.28 6.47 9.35
CA THR A 77 10.62 5.89 9.25
C THR A 77 11.44 6.06 10.52
N ARG A 78 11.08 7.04 11.35
CA ARG A 78 11.71 7.31 12.65
C ARG A 78 11.29 6.37 13.77
N PHE A 79 10.20 5.62 13.58
CA PHE A 79 9.56 4.82 14.63
C PHE A 79 9.65 3.32 14.36
N ILE A 80 10.12 2.92 13.19
CA ILE A 80 10.26 1.52 12.81
C ILE A 80 11.72 1.13 12.63
N PRO A 81 12.12 -0.07 13.09
CA PRO A 81 13.44 -0.60 12.81
C PRO A 81 13.70 -0.79 11.31
N ARG A 82 14.94 -0.65 10.86
CA ARG A 82 15.30 -0.81 9.44
C ARG A 82 15.03 -2.23 8.89
N ASP A 83 14.95 -3.23 9.74
CA ASP A 83 14.67 -4.63 9.39
C ASP A 83 13.16 -4.96 9.46
N THR A 84 12.32 -3.94 9.55
CA THR A 84 10.87 -4.09 9.71
C THR A 84 10.15 -3.29 8.63
N VAL A 85 9.18 -3.91 7.97
CA VAL A 85 8.25 -3.23 7.07
C VAL A 85 7.03 -2.74 7.83
N LEU A 86 6.46 -1.62 7.39
CA LEU A 86 5.19 -1.12 7.89
C LEU A 86 4.16 -1.18 6.77
N HIS A 87 2.97 -1.62 7.10
CA HIS A 87 1.82 -1.53 6.20
C HIS A 87 0.59 -1.01 6.94
N TYR A 88 -0.43 -0.59 6.20
CA TYR A 88 -1.68 -0.21 6.82
C TYR A 88 -2.36 -1.43 7.43
N ASP A 89 -3.12 -1.21 8.52
CA ASP A 89 -3.81 -2.29 9.21
C ASP A 89 -4.84 -2.95 8.30
N ALA A 90 -4.51 -4.12 7.81
CA ALA A 90 -5.49 -5.01 7.24
C ALA A 90 -5.90 -6.00 8.30
N ASP A 91 -7.20 -6.16 8.45
CA ASP A 91 -7.72 -7.25 9.26
C ASP A 91 -7.40 -8.57 8.54
N VAL A 92 -6.55 -9.35 9.16
CA VAL A 92 -6.07 -10.64 8.65
C VAL A 92 -7.16 -11.72 8.65
N ALA A 93 -8.34 -11.41 9.17
CA ALA A 93 -9.38 -12.40 9.42
C ALA A 93 -9.99 -13.03 8.16
N ALA A 94 -9.78 -12.44 6.99
CA ALA A 94 -10.24 -13.03 5.74
C ALA A 94 -9.07 -13.66 5.00
N VAL A 95 -8.96 -14.96 5.05
CA VAL A 95 -8.09 -15.72 4.16
C VAL A 95 -8.56 -15.49 2.73
N ARG A 96 -7.87 -14.61 2.02
CA ARG A 96 -8.18 -14.24 0.64
C ARG A 96 -7.37 -15.02 -0.39
N TRP A 97 -6.45 -15.86 0.05
CA TRP A 97 -5.56 -16.63 -0.82
C TRP A 97 -5.15 -17.96 -0.23
N ASP A 98 -4.73 -18.85 -1.11
CA ASP A 98 -4.15 -20.12 -0.71
C ASP A 98 -2.78 -19.91 -0.10
N TYR A 99 -2.53 -20.61 1.02
CA TYR A 99 -1.21 -20.60 1.65
C TYR A 99 -0.26 -21.54 0.93
N ASP A 100 0.70 -21.00 0.22
CA ASP A 100 1.80 -21.76 -0.35
C ASP A 100 2.86 -22.13 0.71
N ALA A 101 3.93 -22.77 0.27
CA ALA A 101 5.01 -23.24 1.14
C ALA A 101 5.65 -22.11 1.98
N TYR A 102 5.65 -20.87 1.49
CA TYR A 102 6.23 -19.74 2.21
C TYR A 102 5.36 -19.33 3.39
N PHE A 103 4.06 -19.18 3.18
CA PHE A 103 3.11 -18.88 4.25
C PHE A 103 3.06 -19.99 5.30
N GLN A 104 3.10 -21.25 4.87
CA GLN A 104 3.10 -22.40 5.78
C GLN A 104 4.37 -22.41 6.65
N ARG A 105 5.53 -22.11 6.07
CA ARG A 105 6.79 -22.04 6.80
C ARG A 105 6.81 -20.91 7.81
N ASP A 106 6.29 -19.76 7.45
CA ASP A 106 6.24 -18.58 8.31
C ASP A 106 5.17 -18.70 9.40
N GLY A 107 4.09 -19.45 9.15
CA GLY A 107 2.98 -19.63 10.07
C GLY A 107 2.18 -18.35 10.34
N ARG A 108 2.49 -17.26 9.65
CA ARG A 108 1.83 -15.97 9.79
C ARG A 108 0.73 -15.82 8.74
N HIS A 109 -0.43 -15.44 9.20
CA HIS A 109 -1.51 -14.99 8.34
C HIS A 109 -1.35 -13.49 8.12
N ILE A 110 -0.75 -13.10 7.00
CA ILE A 110 -0.51 -11.71 6.69
C ILE A 110 -1.56 -11.26 5.70
N GLY A 111 -2.40 -10.32 6.12
CA GLY A 111 -3.21 -9.51 5.24
C GLY A 111 -2.59 -8.14 5.17
N SER A 112 -2.41 -7.57 4.02
CA SER A 112 -1.91 -6.23 3.91
C SER A 112 -2.96 -5.29 3.34
N GLY A 113 -3.17 -4.18 4.02
CA GLY A 113 -3.72 -3.00 3.38
C GLY A 113 -2.59 -2.33 2.61
N ASN A 114 -2.36 -2.74 1.39
CA ASN A 114 -1.18 -2.37 0.61
C ASN A 114 -1.26 -0.99 -0.06
N TRP A 115 -2.31 -0.24 0.19
CA TRP A 115 -2.41 1.15 -0.26
C TRP A 115 -1.42 2.08 0.46
N LEU A 116 -0.87 1.64 1.61
CA LEU A 116 0.26 2.26 2.30
C LEU A 116 1.22 1.17 2.77
N ALA A 117 2.47 1.27 2.33
CA ALA A 117 3.55 0.41 2.79
C ALA A 117 4.87 1.18 2.88
N VAL A 118 5.68 0.85 3.89
CA VAL A 118 6.99 1.47 4.13
C VAL A 118 8.04 0.40 4.31
N ALA A 119 9.16 0.52 3.63
CA ALA A 119 10.32 -0.34 3.82
C ALA A 119 11.63 0.43 3.70
N SER A 120 12.62 0.05 4.48
CA SER A 120 13.99 0.51 4.30
C SER A 120 14.67 -0.20 3.13
N ALA A 121 15.86 0.27 2.76
CA ALA A 121 16.73 -0.41 1.80
C ALA A 121 17.02 -1.89 2.15
N TRP A 122 16.91 -2.28 3.43
CA TRP A 122 17.10 -3.65 3.88
C TRP A 122 15.91 -4.57 3.63
N CYS A 123 14.75 -4.00 3.39
CA CYS A 123 13.48 -4.70 3.25
C CYS A 123 12.82 -4.47 1.88
N LEU A 124 13.58 -4.06 0.86
CA LEU A 124 13.05 -3.80 -0.49
C LEU A 124 12.42 -5.02 -1.15
N ASP A 125 12.77 -6.22 -0.69
CA ASP A 125 12.11 -7.46 -1.14
C ASP A 125 10.60 -7.48 -0.84
N LEU A 126 10.08 -6.56 -0.01
CA LEU A 126 8.64 -6.32 0.10
C LEU A 126 7.98 -6.11 -1.26
N TRP A 127 8.61 -5.33 -2.16
CA TRP A 127 8.12 -5.02 -3.50
C TRP A 127 8.77 -5.86 -4.60
N ARG A 128 9.39 -6.99 -4.27
CA ARG A 128 10.00 -7.85 -5.29
C ARG A 128 8.92 -8.42 -6.20
N PRO A 129 9.03 -8.23 -7.53
CA PRO A 129 8.13 -8.86 -8.48
C PRO A 129 8.16 -10.39 -8.35
N LEU A 130 7.05 -11.04 -8.67
CA LEU A 130 7.00 -12.50 -8.74
C LEU A 130 7.96 -13.01 -9.83
N ASP A 131 8.82 -13.94 -9.45
CA ASP A 131 9.80 -14.58 -10.32
C ASP A 131 9.57 -16.11 -10.45
N ASP A 132 8.55 -16.62 -9.76
CA ASP A 132 8.25 -18.04 -9.63
C ASP A 132 6.78 -18.40 -9.89
N LEU A 133 5.95 -17.43 -10.23
CA LEU A 133 4.55 -17.62 -10.61
C LEU A 133 4.20 -16.76 -11.83
N THR A 134 3.40 -17.31 -12.72
CA THR A 134 2.72 -16.56 -13.77
C THR A 134 1.53 -15.77 -13.19
N LEU A 135 0.98 -14.83 -13.98
CA LEU A 135 -0.23 -14.11 -13.60
C LEU A 135 -1.40 -15.07 -13.32
N GLU A 136 -1.58 -16.07 -14.21
CA GLU A 136 -2.64 -17.07 -14.06
C GLU A 136 -2.48 -17.88 -12.77
N GLU A 137 -1.26 -18.35 -12.48
CA GLU A 137 -0.98 -19.11 -11.25
C GLU A 137 -1.17 -18.27 -9.98
N ALA A 138 -0.79 -16.98 -10.01
CA ALA A 138 -0.94 -16.09 -8.89
C ALA A 138 -2.42 -15.77 -8.62
N THR A 139 -3.19 -15.41 -9.66
CA THR A 139 -4.61 -15.09 -9.53
C THR A 139 -5.46 -16.30 -9.15
N ALA A 140 -5.10 -17.49 -9.62
CA ALA A 140 -5.78 -18.73 -9.22
C ALA A 140 -5.70 -19.02 -7.69
N ARG A 141 -4.73 -18.44 -7.00
CA ARG A 141 -4.55 -18.57 -5.54
C ARG A 141 -5.32 -17.55 -4.72
N ILE A 142 -5.95 -16.56 -5.37
CA ILE A 142 -6.61 -15.44 -4.71
C ILE A 142 -8.12 -15.66 -4.71
N HIS A 143 -8.72 -15.59 -3.54
CA HIS A 143 -10.13 -15.89 -3.33
C HIS A 143 -10.85 -14.68 -2.70
N PRO A 144 -11.35 -13.73 -3.50
CA PRO A 144 -12.13 -12.61 -2.96
C PRO A 144 -13.27 -13.11 -2.06
N VAL A 145 -13.49 -12.50 -0.91
CA VAL A 145 -14.57 -12.87 -0.01
C VAL A 145 -15.95 -12.57 -0.63
N ALA A 146 -17.02 -13.13 -0.05
CA ALA A 146 -18.36 -13.04 -0.64
C ALA A 146 -18.82 -11.59 -0.88
N PHE A 147 -18.47 -10.67 0.02
CA PHE A 147 -18.79 -9.26 -0.12
C PHE A 147 -18.03 -8.64 -1.33
N GLU A 148 -16.74 -8.88 -1.41
CA GLU A 148 -15.88 -8.37 -2.49
C GLU A 148 -16.36 -8.83 -3.86
N ARG A 149 -16.68 -10.13 -3.99
CA ARG A 149 -17.26 -10.65 -5.24
C ARG A 149 -18.58 -9.97 -5.63
N ARG A 150 -19.41 -9.64 -4.62
CA ARG A 150 -20.70 -8.98 -4.86
C ARG A 150 -20.53 -7.57 -5.44
N VAL A 151 -19.47 -6.87 -5.06
CA VAL A 151 -19.17 -5.52 -5.55
C VAL A 151 -18.17 -5.51 -6.71
N GLY A 152 -17.89 -6.68 -7.31
CA GLY A 152 -17.11 -6.79 -8.54
C GLY A 152 -15.59 -6.85 -8.35
N ILE A 153 -15.10 -7.06 -7.13
CA ILE A 153 -13.66 -7.28 -6.89
C ILE A 153 -13.27 -8.65 -7.44
N THR A 154 -12.26 -8.65 -8.29
CA THR A 154 -11.67 -9.86 -8.90
C THR A 154 -10.33 -10.21 -8.23
N PRO A 155 -9.78 -11.42 -8.46
CA PRO A 155 -8.44 -11.77 -8.00
C PRO A 155 -7.36 -10.77 -8.43
N GLU A 156 -7.48 -10.20 -9.62
CA GLU A 156 -6.53 -9.23 -10.15
C GLU A 156 -6.46 -7.94 -9.33
N HIS A 157 -7.58 -7.52 -8.72
CA HIS A 157 -7.61 -6.35 -7.83
C HIS A 157 -6.86 -6.56 -6.52
N LEU A 158 -6.71 -7.82 -6.10
CA LEU A 158 -6.06 -8.20 -4.84
C LEU A 158 -4.65 -8.76 -5.05
N LEU A 159 -4.14 -8.67 -6.29
CA LEU A 159 -2.88 -9.30 -6.64
C LEU A 159 -1.69 -8.68 -5.89
N ASP A 160 -1.69 -7.39 -5.73
CA ASP A 160 -0.66 -6.68 -4.99
C ASP A 160 -0.70 -6.98 -3.48
N ASP A 161 -1.89 -7.09 -2.88
CA ASP A 161 -2.07 -7.57 -1.50
C ASP A 161 -1.44 -8.95 -1.32
N TYR A 162 -1.74 -9.86 -2.24
CA TYR A 162 -1.19 -11.20 -2.25
C TYR A 162 0.34 -11.17 -2.34
N VAL A 163 0.89 -10.42 -3.31
CA VAL A 163 2.33 -10.37 -3.55
C VAL A 163 3.08 -9.79 -2.35
N LEU A 164 2.63 -8.67 -1.79
CA LEU A 164 3.29 -8.08 -0.64
C LEU A 164 3.23 -9.02 0.58
N SER A 165 2.07 -9.60 0.86
CA SER A 165 1.91 -10.58 1.94
C SER A 165 2.82 -11.79 1.74
N ARG A 166 2.86 -12.32 0.51
CA ARG A 166 3.73 -13.45 0.15
C ARG A 166 5.21 -13.11 0.29
N ASN A 167 5.62 -11.92 -0.10
CA ASN A 167 7.01 -11.47 0.03
C ASN A 167 7.41 -11.32 1.50
N ILE A 168 6.54 -10.82 2.37
CA ILE A 168 6.81 -10.80 3.81
C ILE A 168 7.11 -12.22 4.31
N ALA A 169 6.28 -13.20 3.94
CA ALA A 169 6.49 -14.60 4.33
C ALA A 169 7.69 -15.24 3.65
N ARG A 170 7.87 -15.01 2.33
CA ARG A 170 8.94 -15.59 1.51
C ARG A 170 10.32 -15.18 2.00
N PHE A 171 10.49 -13.89 2.28
CA PHE A 171 11.77 -13.31 2.68
C PHE A 171 11.94 -13.18 4.21
N GLY A 172 10.96 -13.66 4.99
CA GLY A 172 11.02 -13.62 6.45
C GLY A 172 11.07 -12.21 7.01
N LEU A 173 10.45 -11.23 6.33
CA LEU A 173 10.49 -9.84 6.75
C LEU A 173 9.73 -9.66 8.07
N LYS A 174 10.29 -8.89 8.99
CA LYS A 174 9.54 -8.42 10.15
C LYS A 174 8.54 -7.36 9.70
N PHE A 175 7.37 -7.31 10.31
CA PHE A 175 6.37 -6.32 9.97
C PHE A 175 5.68 -5.72 11.19
N THR A 176 5.18 -4.52 11.02
CA THR A 176 4.34 -3.80 11.95
C THR A 176 3.25 -3.07 11.19
N THR A 177 2.28 -2.51 11.91
CA THR A 177 1.16 -1.77 11.30
C THR A 177 1.16 -0.32 11.77
N VAL A 178 0.50 0.56 11.00
CA VAL A 178 0.33 1.97 11.36
C VAL A 178 -0.29 2.09 12.75
N LYS A 179 -1.36 1.35 13.01
CA LYS A 179 -2.04 1.34 14.32
C LYS A 179 -1.08 1.00 15.46
N ARG A 180 -0.28 -0.06 15.27
CA ARG A 180 0.68 -0.49 16.31
C ARG A 180 1.73 0.58 16.58
N VAL A 181 2.22 1.25 15.53
CA VAL A 181 3.17 2.36 15.70
C VAL A 181 2.50 3.54 16.41
N GLN A 182 1.27 3.87 16.07
CA GLN A 182 0.50 4.91 16.75
C GLN A 182 0.30 4.59 18.24
N GLU A 183 -0.09 3.36 18.58
CA GLU A 183 -0.23 2.92 19.98
C GLU A 183 1.09 3.02 20.76
N GLN A 184 2.20 2.64 20.15
CA GLN A 184 3.52 2.67 20.80
C GLN A 184 4.08 4.08 20.98
N THR A 185 3.76 4.99 20.06
CA THR A 185 4.30 6.36 20.06
C THR A 185 3.38 7.38 20.70
N GLY A 186 2.13 7.00 21.00
CA GLY A 186 1.11 7.92 21.48
C GLY A 186 0.65 8.94 20.43
N CYS A 187 1.03 8.75 19.17
CA CYS A 187 0.56 9.55 18.04
C CYS A 187 -0.88 9.19 17.72
N VAL A 188 -1.83 9.76 18.45
CA VAL A 188 -3.26 9.51 18.26
C VAL A 188 -3.81 10.46 17.21
N GLY A 189 -4.47 9.94 16.18
CA GLY A 189 -5.13 10.74 15.16
C GLY A 189 -5.45 9.93 13.91
N GLU A 190 -6.40 10.40 13.14
CA GLU A 190 -6.64 9.89 11.80
C GLU A 190 -5.72 10.64 10.84
N PHE A 191 -4.61 10.03 10.47
CA PHE A 191 -3.62 10.63 9.60
C PHE A 191 -3.78 10.26 8.13
N PHE A 192 -4.60 9.25 7.85
CA PHE A 192 -4.82 8.75 6.51
C PHE A 192 -6.30 8.48 6.29
N ARG A 193 -6.76 8.75 5.08
CA ARG A 193 -8.06 8.32 4.60
C ARG A 193 -7.91 7.64 3.25
N HIS A 194 -8.36 6.41 3.14
CA HIS A 194 -8.44 5.65 1.91
C HIS A 194 -9.70 4.81 1.92
N ASP A 195 -10.52 4.99 0.91
CA ASP A 195 -11.78 4.27 0.76
C ASP A 195 -11.76 3.52 -0.58
N TYR A 196 -11.61 2.20 -0.50
CA TYR A 196 -11.79 1.37 -1.66
C TYR A 196 -13.28 1.00 -1.82
N LEU A 197 -13.70 0.51 -2.97
CA LEU A 197 -15.09 0.14 -3.29
C LEU A 197 -16.08 1.30 -3.49
N LEU A 198 -15.65 2.53 -3.45
CA LEU A 198 -16.47 3.69 -3.78
C LEU A 198 -16.28 4.08 -5.25
N THR A 199 -17.34 4.59 -5.87
CA THR A 199 -17.25 5.27 -7.16
C THR A 199 -16.41 6.54 -7.05
N GLU A 200 -15.98 7.11 -8.17
CA GLU A 200 -15.21 8.36 -8.19
C GLU A 200 -15.94 9.49 -7.46
N ASP A 201 -17.25 9.68 -7.75
CA ASP A 201 -18.05 10.73 -7.12
C ASP A 201 -18.17 10.52 -5.60
N GLU A 202 -18.43 9.29 -5.14
CA GLU A 202 -18.50 8.96 -3.73
C GLU A 202 -17.16 9.19 -3.03
N LYS A 203 -16.03 8.85 -3.67
CA LYS A 203 -14.69 9.14 -3.13
C LYS A 203 -14.47 10.65 -2.98
N VAL A 204 -14.81 11.44 -4.00
CA VAL A 204 -14.69 12.91 -3.94
C VAL A 204 -15.50 13.47 -2.78
N GLU A 205 -16.74 13.00 -2.59
CA GLU A 205 -17.58 13.43 -1.48
C GLU A 205 -16.95 13.11 -0.12
N VAL A 206 -16.52 11.87 0.08
CA VAL A 206 -15.91 11.42 1.34
C VAL A 206 -14.59 12.15 1.61
N LEU A 207 -13.73 12.31 0.62
CA LEU A 207 -12.46 13.03 0.79
C LEU A 207 -12.68 14.51 1.08
N THR A 208 -13.64 15.16 0.40
CA THR A 208 -14.00 16.55 0.68
C THR A 208 -14.50 16.73 2.11
N LYS A 209 -15.37 15.83 2.57
CA LYS A 209 -15.84 15.83 3.95
C LYS A 209 -14.68 15.66 4.94
N THR A 210 -13.77 14.74 4.66
CA THR A 210 -12.59 14.52 5.50
C THR A 210 -11.72 15.78 5.61
N LEU A 211 -11.52 16.51 4.50
CA LEU A 211 -10.79 17.79 4.51
C LEU A 211 -11.45 18.82 5.42
N ILE A 212 -12.79 18.91 5.39
CA ILE A 212 -13.55 19.78 6.28
C ILE A 212 -13.37 19.37 7.75
N ASP A 213 -13.50 18.08 8.05
CA ASP A 213 -13.35 17.54 9.41
C ASP A 213 -11.92 17.76 9.93
N TRP A 214 -10.92 17.68 9.08
CA TRP A 214 -9.52 18.01 9.40
C TRP A 214 -9.22 19.52 9.42
N LYS A 215 -10.18 20.38 9.06
CA LYS A 215 -10.05 21.84 8.96
C LYS A 215 -8.98 22.29 7.95
N LEU A 216 -8.90 21.58 6.83
CA LEU A 216 -7.95 21.82 5.74
C LEU A 216 -8.63 22.35 4.46
N ALA A 217 -9.96 22.41 4.44
CA ALA A 217 -10.76 22.98 3.34
C ALA A 217 -11.31 24.35 3.71
#